data_1126ddc3b8656f32500d9caf6bfb9de0
#
_entry.id   1126ddc3b8656f32500d9caf6bfb9de0
#
_cell.length_a   1.000
_cell.length_b   1.000
_cell.length_c   1.000
_cell.angle_alpha   90.00
_cell.angle_beta   90.00
_cell.angle_gamma   90.00
#
_symmetry.space_group_name_H-M   'P 1'
#
loop_
_entity.id
_entity.type
_entity.pdbx_description
1 polymer ?
#
loop_
_entity_poly.entity_id
_entity_poly.type
_entity_poly.pdbx_seq_one_letter_code
_entity_poly.pdbx_strand_id
1 'polypeptide(L)'
;MFLIRDIFNTKPGRAKDLVAKMKKALPLMRAPGMQNARVMTDTVAGYWTVVCETEVEDLKTYFDMGARPPSPEAEEAMKGYMDLVNGGRREIFRIE
;
A
#
# COMPACT_ATOMS: atom_id res chain seq x y z
N MET A 1 -13.53 0.68 13.17
CA MET A 1 -12.96 0.91 11.84
C MET A 1 -11.58 1.50 11.99
N PHE A 2 -10.61 0.99 11.24
CA PHE A 2 -9.22 1.45 11.28
C PHE A 2 -8.78 1.85 9.88
N LEU A 3 -8.01 2.93 9.80
CA LEU A 3 -7.34 3.34 8.58
C LEU A 3 -5.91 2.82 8.62
N ILE A 4 -5.54 2.06 7.60
CA ILE A 4 -4.17 1.59 7.41
C ILE A 4 -3.55 2.46 6.33
N ARG A 5 -2.43 3.09 6.64
CA ARG A 5 -1.73 3.97 5.69
C ARG A 5 -0.30 3.50 5.55
N ASP A 6 0.08 3.10 4.34
CA ASP A 6 1.45 2.76 4.01
C ASP A 6 2.05 3.91 3.20
N ILE A 7 3.10 4.51 3.72
CA ILE A 7 3.77 5.67 3.12
C ILE A 7 5.12 5.23 2.62
N PHE A 8 5.36 5.43 1.32
CA PHE A 8 6.62 5.05 0.67
C PHE A 8 7.33 6.29 0.16
N ASN A 9 8.60 6.39 0.48
CA ASN A 9 9.48 7.41 -0.09
C ASN A 9 10.22 6.76 -1.25
N THR A 10 9.89 7.17 -2.48
CA THR A 10 10.49 6.58 -3.67
C THR A 10 11.78 7.32 -4.03
N LYS A 11 12.57 6.68 -4.87
CA LYS A 11 13.71 7.34 -5.51
C LYS A 11 13.19 8.42 -6.46
N PRO A 12 13.96 9.51 -6.66
CA PRO A 12 13.54 10.58 -7.56
C PRO A 12 13.12 10.06 -8.94
N GLY A 13 11.96 10.49 -9.40
CA GLY A 13 11.41 10.12 -10.69
C GLY A 13 10.76 8.74 -10.76
N ARG A 14 10.71 7.98 -9.66
CA ARG A 14 10.22 6.60 -9.66
C ARG A 14 8.82 6.42 -9.06
N ALA A 15 8.19 7.50 -8.63
CA ALA A 15 6.86 7.42 -8.01
C ALA A 15 5.81 6.82 -8.98
N LYS A 16 5.83 7.22 -10.24
CA LYS A 16 4.90 6.69 -11.24
C LYS A 16 5.03 5.19 -11.42
N ASP A 17 6.25 4.66 -11.38
CA ASP A 17 6.49 3.23 -11.52
C ASP A 17 5.91 2.46 -10.34
N LEU A 18 6.07 2.99 -9.13
CA LEU A 18 5.49 2.38 -7.93
C LEU A 18 3.96 2.44 -7.96
N VAL A 19 3.38 3.58 -8.36
CA VAL A 19 1.92 3.73 -8.50
C VAL A 19 1.37 2.68 -9.48
N ALA A 20 2.04 2.48 -10.61
CA ALA A 20 1.59 1.50 -11.60
C ALA A 20 1.57 0.09 -11.02
N LYS A 21 2.60 -0.29 -10.26
CA LYS A 21 2.64 -1.59 -9.58
C LYS A 21 1.52 -1.73 -8.57
N MET A 22 1.31 -0.72 -7.74
CA MET A 22 0.29 -0.75 -6.69
C MET A 22 -1.12 -0.80 -7.25
N LYS A 23 -1.40 -0.08 -8.33
CA LYS A 23 -2.71 -0.14 -8.98
C LYS A 23 -3.03 -1.53 -9.51
N LYS A 24 -2.03 -2.28 -9.95
CA LYS A 24 -2.21 -3.68 -10.36
C LYS A 24 -2.37 -4.61 -9.17
N ALA A 25 -1.59 -4.39 -8.11
CA ALA A 25 -1.55 -5.28 -6.97
C ALA A 25 -2.75 -5.15 -6.04
N LEU A 26 -3.25 -3.93 -5.80
CA LEU A 26 -4.31 -3.70 -4.82
C LEU A 26 -5.57 -4.55 -5.04
N PRO A 27 -6.12 -4.68 -6.26
CA PRO A 27 -7.28 -5.54 -6.47
C PRO A 27 -7.02 -7.01 -6.15
N LEU A 28 -5.75 -7.44 -6.25
CA LEU A 28 -5.35 -8.83 -6.01
C LEU A 28 -5.06 -9.09 -4.52
N MET A 29 -4.91 -8.04 -3.74
CA MET A 29 -4.55 -8.12 -2.32
C MET A 29 -5.74 -7.81 -1.40
N ARG A 30 -6.95 -7.77 -1.95
CA ARG A 30 -8.15 -7.49 -1.16
C ARG A 30 -8.45 -8.61 -0.19
N ALA A 31 -8.73 -8.22 1.07
CA ALA A 31 -9.27 -9.11 2.07
C ALA A 31 -10.73 -8.78 2.32
N PRO A 32 -11.52 -9.75 2.84
CA PRO A 32 -12.87 -9.46 3.33
C PRO A 32 -12.84 -8.32 4.35
N GLY A 33 -13.75 -7.36 4.20
CA GLY A 33 -13.85 -6.21 5.11
C GLY A 33 -12.95 -5.04 4.77
N MET A 34 -12.08 -5.15 3.78
CA MET A 34 -11.30 -4.01 3.30
C MET A 34 -12.14 -3.12 2.41
N GLN A 35 -12.11 -1.82 2.66
CA GLN A 35 -12.86 -0.83 1.88
C GLN A 35 -12.03 0.44 1.67
N ASN A 36 -12.44 1.21 0.66
CA ASN A 36 -11.85 2.51 0.34
C ASN A 36 -10.34 2.46 0.09
N ALA A 37 -9.89 1.39 -0.56
CA ALA A 37 -8.49 1.25 -0.94
C ALA A 37 -8.15 2.29 -2.03
N ARG A 38 -7.04 2.99 -1.82
CA ARG A 38 -6.60 4.01 -2.78
C ARG A 38 -5.10 4.20 -2.75
N VAL A 39 -4.57 4.67 -3.88
CA VAL A 39 -3.17 5.04 -4.02
C VAL A 39 -3.12 6.54 -4.29
N MET A 40 -2.26 7.24 -3.58
CA MET A 40 -2.10 8.69 -3.70
C MET A 40 -0.64 9.03 -3.88
N THR A 41 -0.40 10.16 -4.53
CA THR A 41 0.94 10.76 -4.60
C THR A 41 0.89 12.16 -4.01
N ASP A 42 2.02 12.65 -3.51
CA ASP A 42 2.04 13.96 -2.91
C ASP A 42 1.93 15.08 -3.96
N THR A 43 1.08 16.05 -3.67
CA THR A 43 1.10 17.34 -4.35
C THR A 43 2.03 18.28 -3.58
N VAL A 44 1.92 18.23 -2.24
CA VAL A 44 2.81 18.94 -1.32
C VAL A 44 3.09 18.00 -0.15
N ALA A 45 4.32 17.53 -0.04
CA ALA A 45 4.81 16.71 1.07
C ALA A 45 6.32 16.57 0.96
N GLY A 46 6.88 15.41 1.32
CA GLY A 46 8.31 15.17 1.35
C GLY A 46 8.95 14.78 0.03
N TYR A 47 8.38 15.11 -1.11
CA TYR A 47 8.80 14.73 -2.47
C TYR A 47 8.82 13.22 -2.71
N TRP A 48 8.36 12.84 -3.90
CA TRP A 48 8.38 11.45 -4.37
C TRP A 48 7.72 10.48 -3.38
N THR A 49 6.58 10.90 -2.82
CA THR A 49 5.85 10.12 -1.83
C THR A 49 4.68 9.40 -2.49
N VAL A 50 4.55 8.11 -2.22
CA VAL A 50 3.39 7.31 -2.63
C VAL A 50 2.73 6.78 -1.37
N VAL A 51 1.42 6.96 -1.27
CA VAL A 51 0.65 6.51 -0.10
C VAL A 51 -0.43 5.55 -0.56
N CYS A 52 -0.50 4.40 0.10
CA CYS A 52 -1.61 3.47 -0.05
C CYS A 52 -2.43 3.49 1.23
N GLU A 53 -3.75 3.65 1.09
CA GLU A 53 -4.65 3.59 2.23
C GLU A 53 -5.73 2.54 2.02
N THR A 54 -6.16 1.93 3.10
CA THR A 54 -7.36 1.08 3.14
C THR A 54 -7.98 1.15 4.51
N GLU A 55 -9.28 0.91 4.60
CA GLU A 55 -10.02 0.86 5.85
C GLU A 55 -10.39 -0.58 6.15
N VAL A 56 -10.25 -0.99 7.41
CA VAL A 56 -10.60 -2.34 7.87
C VAL A 56 -11.35 -2.26 9.18
N GLU A 57 -12.27 -3.19 9.40
CA GLU A 57 -12.99 -3.27 10.67
C GLU A 57 -12.18 -4.01 11.73
N ASP A 58 -11.43 -5.03 11.34
CA ASP A 58 -10.73 -5.94 12.23
C ASP A 58 -9.25 -6.01 11.89
N LEU A 59 -8.41 -5.51 12.80
CA LEU A 59 -6.96 -5.54 12.62
C LEU A 59 -6.40 -6.96 12.63
N LYS A 60 -7.01 -7.87 13.40
CA LYS A 60 -6.54 -9.25 13.43
C LYS A 60 -6.65 -9.89 12.04
N THR A 61 -7.80 -9.73 11.39
CA THR A 61 -8.01 -10.26 10.04
C THR A 61 -7.00 -9.65 9.06
N TYR A 62 -6.76 -8.34 9.20
CA TYR A 62 -5.79 -7.65 8.34
C TYR A 62 -4.39 -8.23 8.51
N PHE A 63 -3.92 -8.40 9.76
CA PHE A 63 -2.59 -8.93 10.02
C PHE A 63 -2.47 -10.41 9.64
N ASP A 64 -3.52 -11.21 9.87
CA ASP A 64 -3.54 -12.61 9.46
C ASP A 64 -3.39 -12.73 7.94
N MET A 65 -4.05 -11.85 7.19
CA MET A 65 -3.92 -11.82 5.74
C MET A 65 -2.50 -11.43 5.31
N GLY A 66 -1.91 -10.44 5.98
CA GLY A 66 -0.55 -10.01 5.68
C GLY A 66 0.52 -11.05 5.97
N ALA A 67 0.22 -12.03 6.84
CA ALA A 67 1.11 -13.13 7.16
C ALA A 67 1.06 -14.25 6.11
N ARG A 68 0.06 -14.25 5.22
CA ARG A 68 -0.06 -15.23 4.14
C ARG A 68 0.82 -14.84 2.97
N PRO A 69 1.39 -15.82 2.25
CA PRO A 69 2.10 -15.50 1.01
C PRO A 69 1.18 -14.82 0.02
N PRO A 70 1.65 -13.81 -0.73
CA PRO A 70 0.84 -13.20 -1.77
C PRO A 70 0.54 -14.21 -2.89
N SER A 71 -0.55 -13.99 -3.62
CA SER A 71 -0.83 -14.79 -4.81
C SER A 71 0.28 -14.57 -5.85
N PRO A 72 0.50 -15.54 -6.76
CA PRO A 72 1.51 -15.36 -7.82
C PRO A 72 1.28 -14.09 -8.63
N GLU A 73 0.03 -13.72 -8.88
CA GLU A 73 -0.33 -12.51 -9.63
C GLU A 73 0.04 -11.24 -8.86
N ALA A 74 -0.23 -11.21 -7.55
CA ALA A 74 0.11 -10.07 -6.71
C ALA A 74 1.64 -9.93 -6.57
N GLU A 75 2.33 -11.05 -6.41
CA GLU A 75 3.80 -11.06 -6.35
C GLU A 75 4.41 -10.53 -7.64
N GLU A 76 3.91 -10.95 -8.80
CA GLU A 76 4.38 -10.46 -10.08
C GLU A 76 4.09 -8.97 -10.26
N ALA A 77 2.90 -8.49 -9.82
CA ALA A 77 2.55 -7.08 -9.91
C ALA A 77 3.50 -6.18 -9.11
N MET A 78 4.00 -6.66 -7.97
CA MET A 78 4.89 -5.92 -7.08
C MET A 78 6.38 -6.21 -7.29
N LYS A 79 6.70 -7.10 -8.24
CA LYS A 79 8.10 -7.47 -8.49
C LYS A 79 8.98 -6.26 -8.74
N GLY A 80 10.09 -6.18 -8.01
CA GLY A 80 11.05 -5.09 -8.16
C GLY A 80 10.68 -3.80 -7.45
N TYR A 81 9.58 -3.75 -6.68
CA TYR A 81 9.19 -2.50 -6.04
C TYR A 81 10.23 -1.99 -5.02
N MET A 82 10.97 -2.91 -4.40
CA MET A 82 12.01 -2.53 -3.42
C MET A 82 13.12 -1.68 -4.06
N ASP A 83 13.36 -1.84 -5.36
CA ASP A 83 14.35 -1.04 -6.08
C ASP A 83 13.86 0.39 -6.36
N LEU A 84 12.56 0.64 -6.18
CA LEU A 84 11.95 1.94 -6.44
C LEU A 84 11.87 2.81 -5.19
N VAL A 85 12.06 2.23 -3.99
CA VAL A 85 11.85 2.93 -2.73
C VAL A 85 13.15 3.12 -1.97
N ASN A 86 13.23 4.25 -1.24
CA ASN A 86 14.31 4.52 -0.30
C ASN A 86 13.93 4.11 1.12
N GLY A 87 12.64 3.98 1.38
CA GLY A 87 12.13 3.62 2.69
C GLY A 87 10.63 3.91 2.77
N GLY A 88 10.10 3.74 3.96
CA GLY A 88 8.69 4.00 4.19
C GLY A 88 8.30 3.73 5.63
N ARG A 89 7.00 3.89 5.91
CA ARG A 89 6.45 3.59 7.22
C ARG A 89 4.98 3.23 7.09
N ARG A 90 4.47 2.55 8.11
CA ARG A 90 3.04 2.24 8.22
C ARG A 90 2.47 2.99 9.42
N GLU A 91 1.31 3.60 9.21
CA GLU A 91 0.54 4.23 10.26
C GLU A 91 -0.85 3.58 10.30
N ILE A 92 -1.36 3.33 11.51
CA ILE A 92 -2.70 2.78 11.68
C ILE A 92 -3.44 3.71 12.63
N PHE A 93 -4.58 4.22 12.19
CA PHE A 93 -5.41 5.12 12.99
C PHE A 93 -6.78 4.48 13.24
N ARG A 94 -7.31 4.71 14.45
CA ARG A 94 -8.72 4.39 14.71
C ARG A 94 -9.57 5.53 14.19
N ILE A 95 -10.58 5.21 13.38
CA ILE A 95 -11.55 6.20 12.92
C ILE A 95 -12.57 6.39 14.03
N GLU A 96 -12.66 7.60 14.56
CA GLU A 96 -13.57 7.93 15.68
C GLU A 96 -15.00 8.23 15.23
#